data_ae5eb6b7680969ec855731df5cae4f11
#
_entry.id   ae5eb6b7680969ec855731df5cae4f11
#
_cell.length_a   1.000
_cell.length_b   1.000
_cell.length_c   1.000
_cell.angle_alpha   90.00
_cell.angle_beta   90.00
_cell.angle_gamma   90.00
#
_symmetry.space_group_name_H-M   'P 1'
#
loop_
_entity.id
_entity.type
_entity.pdbx_description
1 polymer ?
#
loop_
_entity_poly.entity_id
_entity_poly.type
_entity_poly.pdbx_seq_one_letter_code
_entity_poly.pdbx_strand_id
1 'polypeptide(L)'
;MREFRRRLKAIIEAMVGRVVTPGDVVAATGLPRYEVLATFHVLETLGLIELILEKGNYRVYKLTKLGLKLLRALESADSVMIDVVTGEPAEAPAAIPEKKEEAVEA
;
A
#
# COMPACT_ATOMS: atom_id res chain seq x y z
N MET A 1 2.31 13.36 -14.22
CA MET A 1 2.76 12.14 -13.49
C MET A 1 3.68 12.43 -12.33
N ARG A 2 4.55 13.42 -12.45
CA ARG A 2 5.43 13.77 -11.34
C ARG A 2 4.65 14.20 -10.11
N GLU A 3 3.59 14.96 -10.31
CA GLU A 3 2.78 15.45 -9.21
C GLU A 3 2.09 14.29 -8.48
N PHE A 4 1.52 13.36 -9.24
CA PHE A 4 0.89 12.19 -8.64
C PHE A 4 1.90 11.37 -7.87
N ARG A 5 3.06 11.15 -8.45
CA ARG A 5 4.12 10.36 -7.82
C ARG A 5 4.58 11.01 -6.51
N ARG A 6 4.74 12.33 -6.52
CA ARG A 6 5.16 13.06 -5.34
C ARG A 6 4.14 12.96 -4.22
N ARG A 7 2.85 13.06 -4.56
CA ARG A 7 1.80 12.94 -3.57
C ARG A 7 1.72 11.53 -3.01
N LEU A 8 1.82 10.54 -3.87
CA LEU A 8 1.82 9.15 -3.43
C LEU A 8 2.99 8.90 -2.47
N LYS A 9 4.16 9.38 -2.82
CA LYS A 9 5.33 9.23 -1.97
C LYS A 9 5.11 9.89 -0.61
N ALA A 10 4.53 11.08 -0.59
CA ALA A 10 4.26 11.79 0.66
C ALA A 10 3.32 11.00 1.56
N ILE A 11 2.30 10.39 0.98
CA ILE A 11 1.35 9.57 1.75
C ILE A 11 2.06 8.38 2.37
N ILE A 12 2.87 7.68 1.58
CA ILE A 12 3.57 6.50 2.07
C ILE A 12 4.60 6.89 3.13
N GLU A 13 5.33 7.97 2.92
CA GLU A 13 6.30 8.45 3.90
C GLU A 13 5.66 8.75 5.25
N ALA A 14 4.44 9.27 5.23
CA ALA A 14 3.73 9.59 6.46
C ALA A 14 3.40 8.35 7.28
N MET A 15 3.50 7.18 6.68
CA MET A 15 3.16 5.91 7.35
C MET A 15 4.38 5.15 7.85
N VAL A 16 5.59 5.56 7.47
CA VAL A 16 6.79 4.82 7.84
C VAL A 16 6.98 4.79 9.34
N GLY A 17 7.13 3.58 9.89
CA GLY A 17 7.47 3.41 11.29
C GLY A 17 6.32 3.66 12.26
N ARG A 18 5.08 3.77 11.78
CA ARG A 18 3.96 4.02 12.67
C ARG A 18 2.66 3.51 12.09
N VAL A 19 1.67 3.38 12.95
CA VAL A 19 0.30 3.08 12.52
C VAL A 19 -0.46 4.40 12.44
N VAL A 20 -1.31 4.54 11.44
CA VAL A 20 -1.96 5.82 11.17
C VAL A 20 -3.42 5.62 10.79
N THR A 21 -4.22 6.66 11.06
CA THR A 21 -5.55 6.79 10.47
C THR A 21 -5.41 7.63 9.20
N PRO A 22 -6.39 7.58 8.30
CA PRO A 22 -6.38 8.49 7.15
C PRO A 22 -6.28 9.96 7.57
N GLY A 23 -6.93 10.33 8.68
CA GLY A 23 -6.84 11.69 9.19
C GLY A 23 -5.43 12.10 9.59
N ASP A 24 -4.66 11.15 10.15
CA ASP A 24 -3.26 11.43 10.49
C ASP A 24 -2.46 11.77 9.23
N VAL A 25 -2.72 11.08 8.14
CA VAL A 25 -2.01 11.31 6.89
C VAL A 25 -2.44 12.64 6.26
N VAL A 26 -3.73 12.98 6.35
CA VAL A 26 -4.20 14.29 5.90
C VAL A 26 -3.47 15.39 6.66
N ALA A 27 -3.36 15.24 7.98
CA ALA A 27 -2.68 16.24 8.79
C ALA A 27 -1.20 16.34 8.46
N ALA A 28 -0.56 15.22 8.17
CA ALA A 28 0.88 15.20 7.89
C ALA A 28 1.23 15.71 6.49
N THR A 29 0.35 15.48 5.52
CA THR A 29 0.66 15.80 4.12
C THR A 29 -0.01 17.07 3.63
N GLY A 30 -1.11 17.47 4.26
CA GLY A 30 -1.92 18.60 3.78
C GLY A 30 -2.73 18.28 2.53
N LEU A 31 -2.76 17.02 2.12
CA LEU A 31 -3.52 16.63 0.93
C LEU A 31 -5.00 16.54 1.25
N PRO A 32 -5.86 16.70 0.23
CA PRO A 32 -7.30 16.58 0.44
C PRO A 32 -7.67 15.19 0.97
N ARG A 33 -8.66 15.16 1.86
CA ARG A 33 -9.07 13.91 2.49
C ARG A 33 -9.53 12.88 1.46
N TYR A 34 -10.29 13.31 0.45
CA TYR A 34 -10.77 12.37 -0.56
C TYR A 34 -9.62 11.71 -1.31
N GLU A 35 -8.54 12.43 -1.52
CA GLU A 35 -7.39 11.89 -2.22
C GLU A 35 -6.68 10.86 -1.34
N VAL A 36 -6.52 11.15 -0.06
CA VAL A 36 -5.89 10.22 0.88
C VAL A 36 -6.72 8.93 0.99
N LEU A 37 -8.04 9.08 1.10
CA LEU A 37 -8.91 7.91 1.22
C LEU A 37 -8.87 7.04 -0.04
N ALA A 38 -8.91 7.68 -1.21
CA ALA A 38 -8.83 6.94 -2.47
C ALA A 38 -7.49 6.21 -2.60
N THR A 39 -6.41 6.89 -2.22
CA THR A 39 -5.08 6.28 -2.27
C THR A 39 -4.97 5.11 -1.30
N PHE A 40 -5.51 5.25 -0.09
CA PHE A 40 -5.51 4.17 0.88
C PHE A 40 -6.23 2.94 0.32
N HIS A 41 -7.37 3.17 -0.34
CA HIS A 41 -8.12 2.07 -0.91
C HIS A 41 -7.28 1.29 -1.94
N VAL A 42 -6.59 2.02 -2.81
CA VAL A 42 -5.74 1.38 -3.82
C VAL A 42 -4.57 0.66 -3.15
N LEU A 43 -3.91 1.32 -2.20
CA LEU A 43 -2.76 0.73 -1.52
C LEU A 43 -3.14 -0.54 -0.76
N GLU A 44 -4.31 -0.52 -0.12
CA GLU A 44 -4.78 -1.69 0.60
C GLU A 44 -5.09 -2.83 -0.36
N THR A 45 -5.74 -2.52 -1.47
CA THR A 45 -6.09 -3.51 -2.49
C THR A 45 -4.83 -4.20 -3.02
N LEU A 46 -3.75 -3.46 -3.17
CA LEU A 46 -2.49 -3.98 -3.70
C LEU A 46 -1.61 -4.62 -2.62
N GLY A 47 -2.04 -4.59 -1.38
CA GLY A 47 -1.25 -5.17 -0.30
C GLY A 47 -0.07 -4.32 0.16
N LEU A 48 -0.09 -3.03 -0.17
CA LEU A 48 0.99 -2.11 0.20
C LEU A 48 0.80 -1.53 1.60
N ILE A 49 -0.45 -1.51 2.06
CA ILE A 49 -0.79 -1.18 3.45
C ILE A 49 -1.78 -2.21 3.93
N GLU A 50 -1.88 -2.36 5.26
CA GLU A 50 -2.86 -3.29 5.82
C GLU A 50 -3.62 -2.64 6.95
N LEU A 51 -4.90 -3.01 7.05
CA LEU A 51 -5.78 -2.54 8.10
C LEU A 51 -5.44 -3.31 9.38
N ILE A 52 -5.09 -2.58 10.43
CA ILE A 52 -4.72 -3.17 11.71
C ILE A 52 -5.90 -3.23 12.65
N LEU A 53 -6.72 -2.18 12.64
CA LEU A 53 -7.84 -2.07 13.56
C LEU A 53 -8.97 -1.32 12.87
N GLU A 54 -10.17 -1.83 13.02
CA GLU A 54 -11.37 -1.14 12.55
C GLU A 54 -12.41 -1.16 13.65
N LYS A 55 -12.90 0.02 14.03
CA LYS A 55 -13.92 0.14 15.07
C LYS A 55 -14.82 1.30 14.70
N GLY A 56 -16.05 0.99 14.25
CA GLY A 56 -16.92 2.02 13.72
C GLY A 56 -16.29 2.69 12.52
N ASN A 57 -16.13 3.99 12.59
CA ASN A 57 -15.47 4.75 11.51
C ASN A 57 -13.98 4.90 11.73
N TYR A 58 -13.47 4.33 12.80
CA TYR A 58 -12.06 4.44 13.16
C TYR A 58 -11.29 3.31 12.50
N ARG A 59 -10.35 3.63 11.65
CA ARG A 59 -9.53 2.65 10.94
C ARG A 59 -8.07 3.02 11.05
N VAL A 60 -7.26 2.05 11.45
CA VAL A 60 -5.83 2.24 11.62
C VAL A 60 -5.09 1.32 10.67
N TYR A 61 -4.14 1.87 9.97
CA TYR A 61 -3.38 1.15 8.94
C TYR A 61 -1.90 1.21 9.22
N LYS A 62 -1.18 0.25 8.65
CA LYS A 62 0.27 0.31 8.66
C LYS A 62 0.83 -0.09 7.30
N LEU A 63 2.04 0.36 7.04
CA LEU A 63 2.75 0.04 5.81
C LEU A 63 3.25 -1.40 5.89
N THR A 64 3.07 -2.16 4.82
CA THR A 64 3.60 -3.52 4.74
C THR A 64 5.03 -3.47 4.23
N LYS A 65 5.70 -4.63 4.24
CA LYS A 65 7.04 -4.74 3.66
C LYS A 65 7.02 -4.36 2.18
N LEU A 66 5.96 -4.77 1.48
CA LEU A 66 5.81 -4.42 0.07
C LEU A 66 5.65 -2.92 -0.10
N GLY A 67 4.89 -2.28 0.80
CA GLY A 67 4.74 -0.83 0.78
C GLY A 67 6.06 -0.11 0.97
N LEU A 68 6.90 -0.63 1.88
CA LEU A 68 8.22 -0.04 2.10
C LEU A 68 9.10 -0.19 0.87
N LYS A 69 8.99 -1.33 0.17
CA LYS A 69 9.73 -1.52 -1.08
C LYS A 69 9.29 -0.53 -2.13
N LEU A 70 7.99 -0.26 -2.21
CA LEU A 70 7.48 0.74 -3.15
C LEU A 70 8.07 2.11 -2.84
N LEU A 71 8.10 2.49 -1.57
CA LEU A 71 8.67 3.77 -1.18
C LEU A 71 10.12 3.89 -1.62
N ARG A 72 10.90 2.86 -1.40
CA ARG A 72 12.31 2.86 -1.80
C ARG A 72 12.46 2.97 -3.31
N ALA A 73 11.57 2.29 -4.06
CA ALA A 73 11.60 2.38 -5.51
C ALA A 73 11.25 3.79 -5.98
N LEU A 74 10.29 4.44 -5.32
CA LEU A 74 9.92 5.81 -5.65
C LEU A 74 11.04 6.79 -5.37
N GLU A 75 11.89 6.49 -4.40
CA GLU A 75 13.01 7.36 -4.05
C GLU A 75 14.19 7.20 -4.99
N SER A 76 14.34 6.02 -5.59
CA SER A 76 15.56 5.70 -6.34
C SER A 76 15.37 5.59 -7.84
N ALA A 77 14.13 5.71 -8.34
CA ALA A 77 13.86 5.49 -9.77
C ALA A 77 12.91 6.56 -10.30
N ASP A 78 13.07 6.86 -11.59
CA ASP A 78 12.17 7.79 -12.26
C ASP A 78 10.83 7.18 -12.57
N SER A 79 10.77 5.86 -12.65
CA SER A 79 9.51 5.15 -12.90
C SER A 79 9.48 3.87 -12.08
N VAL A 80 8.28 3.44 -11.75
CA VAL A 80 8.06 2.24 -10.95
C VAL A 80 7.03 1.39 -11.65
N MET A 81 7.33 0.11 -11.76
CA MET A 81 6.38 -0.85 -12.27
C MET A 81 5.86 -1.69 -11.11
N ILE A 82 4.57 -1.72 -10.96
CA ILE A 82 3.92 -2.56 -9.94
C ILE A 82 3.32 -3.76 -10.66
N ASP A 83 3.80 -4.93 -10.28
CA ASP A 83 3.35 -6.17 -10.87
C ASP A 83 2.46 -6.87 -9.87
N VAL A 84 1.18 -6.84 -10.11
CA VAL A 84 0.21 -7.46 -9.22
C VAL A 84 0.13 -8.94 -9.57
N VAL A 85 0.74 -9.74 -8.73
CA VAL A 85 0.78 -11.18 -8.94
C VAL A 85 -0.10 -11.82 -7.88
N THR A 86 -1.00 -12.64 -8.34
CA THR A 86 -1.84 -13.38 -7.40
C THR A 86 -1.14 -14.70 -7.08
N GLY A 87 -0.84 -14.86 -5.95
CA GLY A 87 -0.17 -16.02 -5.51
C GLY A 87 1.16 -15.80 -5.00
N GLU A 88 1.41 -15.52 -4.81
CA GLU A 88 2.21 -15.37 -4.22
C GLU A 88 3.13 -14.93 -4.22
N PRO A 89 3.27 -14.98 -3.85
CA PRO A 89 4.06 -14.33 -3.84
C PRO A 89 5.21 -14.30 -3.96
N ALA A 90 5.30 -14.00 -4.04
CA ALA A 90 6.26 -13.99 -4.37
C ALA A 90 7.42 -14.35 -3.88
N GLU A 91 7.51 -14.74 -3.57
CA GLU A 91 8.37 -15.13 -3.29
C GLU A 91 8.43 -16.13 -3.15
N ALA A 92 7.85 -16.50 -3.27
CA ALA A 92 7.72 -17.40 -3.33
C ALA A 92 7.79 -18.06 -4.07
N PRO A 93 7.82 -18.53 -4.38
CA PRO A 93 7.59 -19.13 -5.03
C PRO A 93 7.29 -19.91 -5.20
N ALA A 94 7.05 -20.22 -5.12
CA ALA A 94 6.62 -20.81 -5.39
C ALA A 94 6.04 -21.40 -5.32
N ALA A 95 5.63 -21.54 -5.19
CA ALA A 95 4.86 -21.95 -5.24
C ALA A 95 4.14 -22.23 -5.43
N ILE A 96 3.72 -22.42 -5.43
CA ILE A 96 2.81 -22.54 -5.67
C ILE A 96 2.23 -23.18 -5.80
N PRO A 97 1.75 -23.64 -5.62
CA PRO A 97 0.85 -24.09 -5.80
C PRO A 97 0.06 -24.54 -5.74
N GLU A 98 -0.50 -24.54 -5.51
CA GLU A 98 -1.42 -24.55 -5.60
C GLU A 98 -2.06 -24.48 -5.38
N LYS A 99 -2.21 -24.73 -4.99
CA LYS A 99 -3.00 -24.31 -4.96
C LYS A 99 -3.58 -24.00 -5.07
N LYS A 100 -3.69 -24.27 -4.90
CA LYS A 100 -4.32 -23.72 -5.23
C LYS A 100 -4.95 -23.49 -5.49
N GLU A 101 -5.19 -23.71 -5.54
CA GLU A 101 -5.86 -23.26 -6.01
C GLU A 101 -6.32 -22.95 -6.01
N GLU A 102 -6.33 -23.19 -5.91
CA GLU A 102 -6.84 -22.65 -6.15
C GLU A 102 -7.09 -22.04 -6.16
N ALA A 103 -6.88 -22.46 -5.98
CA ALA A 103 -7.17 -21.69 -6.30
C ALA A 103 -7.38 -21.16 -6.42
N VAL A 104 -7.53 -21.52 -6.46
CA VAL A 104 -7.80 -20.93 -6.88
C VAL A 104 -8.04 -20.61 -6.98
N GLU A 105 -8.16 -20.68 -6.98
CA GLU A 105 -8.38 -20.42 -7.31
C GLU A 105 -8.38 -20.07 -7.28
N ALA A 106 -8.22 -20.69 -7.30
CA ALA A 106 -8.24 -20.39 -7.51
C ALA A 106 -8.22 -20.35 -7.47
#